data_b02990445e962e7491c923a48b940e63
#
_entry.id   b02990445e962e7491c923a48b940e63
#
_cell.length_a   1.000
_cell.length_b   1.000
_cell.length_c   1.000
_cell.angle_alpha   90.00
_cell.angle_beta   90.00
_cell.angle_gamma   90.00
#
_symmetry.space_group_name_H-M   'P 1'
#
loop_
_entity.id
_entity.type
_entity.pdbx_description
1 polymer ?
#
loop_
_entity_poly.entity_id
_entity_poly.type
_entity_poly.pdbx_seq_one_letter_code
_entity_poly.pdbx_strand_id
1 'polypeptide(L)'
;MVGSKSIRRREKKGCRIICEALFHGTEVASDRVDTETYAAFNRAVREAVRRINANKRAYLHYFIDYHGKTDPEVAALKVEDLREGRLVVCDPAPIPLEEMQRTFDWLKSWGMLDQTASPMALVNADIQSHAHIAAE
;
A
#
# COMPACT_ATOMS: atom_id res chain seq x y z
N MET A 1 -2.22 -6.01 -0.15
CA MET A 1 -2.02 -7.39 0.36
C MET A 1 -2.98 -8.43 -0.23
N VAL A 2 -3.52 -8.19 -1.40
CA VAL A 2 -4.43 -9.12 -2.11
C VAL A 2 -3.71 -10.38 -2.62
N GLY A 3 -2.38 -10.34 -2.72
CA GLY A 3 -1.60 -11.41 -3.36
C GLY A 3 -1.44 -12.72 -2.59
N SER A 4 -1.49 -12.73 -1.26
CA SER A 4 -1.09 -13.93 -0.50
C SER A 4 -2.13 -15.06 -0.50
N LYS A 5 -3.43 -14.73 -0.47
CA LYS A 5 -4.51 -15.71 -0.51
C LYS A 5 -4.60 -16.41 -1.86
N SER A 6 -4.59 -15.63 -2.95
CA SER A 6 -4.72 -16.17 -4.30
C SER A 6 -3.51 -17.01 -4.69
N ILE A 7 -2.32 -16.66 -4.18
CA ILE A 7 -1.09 -17.41 -4.45
C ILE A 7 -1.13 -18.78 -3.79
N ARG A 8 -1.39 -18.89 -2.47
CA ARG A 8 -1.47 -20.21 -1.80
C ARG A 8 -2.53 -21.11 -2.39
N ARG A 9 -3.71 -20.56 -2.72
CA ARG A 9 -4.79 -21.34 -3.35
C ARG A 9 -4.37 -21.90 -4.71
N ARG A 10 -3.60 -21.13 -5.48
CA ARG A 10 -3.09 -21.56 -6.79
C ARG A 10 -1.93 -22.53 -6.65
N GLU A 11 -1.02 -22.34 -5.70
CA GLU A 11 0.05 -23.29 -5.38
C GLU A 11 -0.51 -24.67 -4.99
N LYS A 12 -1.56 -24.71 -4.13
CA LYS A 12 -2.25 -25.96 -3.79
C LYS A 12 -2.91 -26.64 -4.99
N LYS A 13 -3.19 -25.90 -6.07
CA LYS A 13 -3.71 -26.43 -7.34
C LYS A 13 -2.61 -26.74 -8.36
N GLY A 14 -1.36 -26.78 -7.94
CA GLY A 14 -0.22 -27.08 -8.81
C GLY A 14 0.29 -25.91 -9.65
N CYS A 15 -0.19 -24.68 -9.43
CA CYS A 15 0.34 -23.52 -10.11
C CYS A 15 1.70 -23.13 -9.52
N ARG A 16 2.63 -22.73 -10.40
CA ARG A 16 3.96 -22.26 -10.01
C ARG A 16 4.04 -20.74 -10.16
N ILE A 17 4.65 -20.08 -9.17
CA ILE A 17 4.95 -18.64 -9.25
C ILE A 17 6.08 -18.46 -10.29
N ILE A 18 5.82 -17.63 -11.30
CA ILE A 18 6.79 -17.30 -12.35
C ILE A 18 7.40 -15.92 -12.17
N CYS A 19 6.71 -15.01 -11.48
CA CYS A 19 7.23 -13.71 -11.06
C CYS A 19 6.45 -13.18 -9.87
N GLU A 20 7.07 -12.28 -9.11
CA GLU A 20 6.42 -11.52 -8.04
C GLU A 20 6.50 -10.03 -8.36
N ALA A 21 5.41 -9.30 -8.15
CA ALA A 21 5.37 -7.84 -8.20
C ALA A 21 4.81 -7.30 -6.90
N LEU A 22 5.38 -6.19 -6.44
CA LEU A 22 4.89 -5.44 -5.30
C LEU A 22 3.91 -4.38 -5.80
N PHE A 23 2.71 -4.36 -5.21
CA PHE A 23 1.78 -3.27 -5.38
C PHE A 23 1.92 -2.34 -4.18
N HIS A 24 2.15 -1.07 -4.44
CA HIS A 24 2.08 -0.04 -3.41
C HIS A 24 0.62 0.36 -3.22
N GLY A 25 0.16 0.35 -1.97
CA GLY A 25 -1.08 1.03 -1.61
C GLY A 25 -0.82 2.54 -1.63
N THR A 26 -1.72 3.29 -2.23
CA THR A 26 -1.69 4.75 -2.22
C THR A 26 -2.77 5.25 -1.30
N GLU A 27 -2.41 6.12 -0.37
CA GLU A 27 -3.34 6.84 0.46
C GLU A 27 -3.77 8.11 -0.27
N VAL A 28 -5.05 8.37 -0.28
CA VAL A 28 -5.65 9.55 -0.89
C VAL A 28 -6.35 10.35 0.18
N ALA A 29 -6.00 11.61 0.34
CA ALA A 29 -6.65 12.52 1.25
C ALA A 29 -7.71 13.36 0.50
N SER A 30 -8.82 13.66 1.19
CA SER A 30 -9.79 14.63 0.72
C SER A 30 -9.22 16.04 0.83
N ASP A 31 -9.66 16.96 -0.03
CA ASP A 31 -9.33 18.40 0.01
C ASP A 31 -9.74 19.09 1.35
N ARG A 32 -10.50 18.40 2.17
CA ARG A 32 -10.88 18.87 3.52
C ARG A 32 -9.82 18.61 4.59
N VAL A 33 -8.82 17.80 4.27
CA VAL A 33 -7.74 17.49 5.20
C VAL A 33 -6.71 18.61 5.12
N ASP A 34 -6.54 19.32 6.23
CA ASP A 34 -5.50 20.34 6.33
C ASP A 34 -4.09 19.73 6.47
N THR A 35 -3.10 20.58 6.24
CA THR A 35 -1.68 20.18 6.25
C THR A 35 -1.23 19.63 7.61
N GLU A 36 -1.72 20.20 8.72
CA GLU A 36 -1.34 19.78 10.07
C GLU A 36 -1.88 18.39 10.38
N THR A 37 -3.15 18.14 10.08
CA THR A 37 -3.79 16.84 10.23
C THR A 37 -3.07 15.78 9.39
N TYR A 38 -2.74 16.10 8.13
CA TYR A 38 -2.01 15.18 7.25
C TYR A 38 -0.61 14.90 7.77
N ALA A 39 0.12 15.89 8.25
CA ALA A 39 1.45 15.72 8.84
C ALA A 39 1.39 14.86 10.13
N ALA A 40 0.37 15.05 10.98
CA ALA A 40 0.16 14.24 12.17
C ALA A 40 -0.13 12.77 11.81
N PHE A 41 -0.96 12.54 10.80
CA PHE A 41 -1.25 11.22 10.28
C PHE A 41 0.02 10.52 9.76
N ASN A 42 0.82 11.22 8.93
CA ASN A 42 2.07 10.65 8.40
C ASN A 42 3.08 10.31 9.51
N ARG A 43 3.19 11.13 10.56
CA ARG A 43 4.03 10.78 11.73
C ARG A 43 3.56 9.49 12.40
N ALA A 44 2.25 9.33 12.58
CA ALA A 44 1.69 8.12 13.17
C ALA A 44 1.93 6.88 12.29
N VAL A 45 1.79 7.03 10.96
CA VAL A 45 2.06 5.96 10.00
C VAL A 45 3.53 5.54 10.03
N ARG A 46 4.47 6.50 10.03
CA ARG A 46 5.92 6.21 10.12
C ARG A 46 6.27 5.46 11.41
N GLU A 47 5.70 5.89 12.52
CA GLU A 47 5.93 5.18 13.80
C GLU A 47 5.35 3.76 13.75
N ALA A 48 4.18 3.56 13.16
CA ALA A 48 3.61 2.23 12.97
C ALA A 48 4.50 1.36 12.06
N VAL A 49 4.99 1.91 10.94
CA VAL A 49 5.93 1.24 10.04
C VAL A 49 7.19 0.82 10.76
N ARG A 50 7.78 1.72 11.55
CA ARG A 50 8.98 1.44 12.35
C ARG A 50 8.74 0.28 13.34
N ARG A 51 7.62 0.30 14.06
CA ARG A 51 7.26 -0.77 15.01
C ARG A 51 7.03 -2.10 14.32
N ILE A 52 6.29 -2.10 13.22
CA ILE A 52 6.01 -3.32 12.45
C ILE A 52 7.31 -3.91 11.90
N ASN A 53 8.19 -3.09 11.33
CA ASN A 53 9.44 -3.57 10.76
C ASN A 53 10.43 -4.06 11.83
N ALA A 54 10.37 -3.54 13.06
CA ALA A 54 11.19 -4.02 14.17
C ALA A 54 10.78 -5.43 14.62
N ASN A 55 9.50 -5.81 14.50
CA ASN A 55 9.02 -7.13 14.85
C ASN A 55 7.78 -7.51 14.05
N LYS A 56 7.96 -7.85 12.78
CA LYS A 56 6.85 -8.19 11.87
C LYS A 56 5.99 -9.34 12.38
N ARG A 57 6.61 -10.32 13.03
CA ARG A 57 5.91 -11.51 13.53
C ARG A 57 4.81 -11.15 14.53
N ALA A 58 5.04 -10.16 15.38
CA ALA A 58 4.05 -9.70 16.36
C ALA A 58 2.77 -9.13 15.73
N TYR A 59 2.83 -8.71 14.46
CA TYR A 59 1.72 -8.07 13.76
C TYR A 59 1.04 -8.97 12.72
N LEU A 60 1.56 -10.15 12.45
CA LEU A 60 0.99 -11.06 11.45
C LEU A 60 -0.43 -11.54 11.80
N HIS A 61 -0.75 -11.66 13.10
CA HIS A 61 -2.08 -12.08 13.55
C HIS A 61 -3.19 -11.12 13.07
N TYR A 62 -2.92 -9.82 12.94
CA TYR A 62 -3.89 -8.85 12.43
C TYR A 62 -4.38 -9.17 11.03
N PHE A 63 -3.54 -9.80 10.20
CA PHE A 63 -3.97 -10.27 8.90
C PHE A 63 -5.05 -11.34 9.02
N ILE A 64 -4.87 -12.29 9.92
CA ILE A 64 -5.84 -13.37 10.18
C ILE A 64 -7.11 -12.79 10.79
N ASP A 65 -6.98 -11.93 11.81
CA ASP A 65 -8.12 -11.32 12.51
C ASP A 65 -8.99 -10.47 11.59
N TYR A 66 -8.37 -9.74 10.66
CA TYR A 66 -9.12 -8.90 9.72
C TYR A 66 -9.77 -9.71 8.60
N HIS A 67 -8.99 -10.50 7.89
CA HIS A 67 -9.47 -11.23 6.72
C HIS A 67 -10.25 -12.50 7.07
N GLY A 68 -9.99 -13.11 8.22
CA GLY A 68 -10.70 -14.29 8.70
C GLY A 68 -12.17 -14.04 8.98
N LYS A 69 -12.58 -12.77 9.22
CA LYS A 69 -14.00 -12.41 9.39
C LYS A 69 -14.86 -12.73 8.17
N THR A 70 -14.28 -12.70 6.98
CA THR A 70 -14.99 -12.88 5.71
C THR A 70 -14.51 -14.09 4.92
N ASP A 71 -13.44 -14.74 5.37
CA ASP A 71 -12.82 -15.85 4.65
C ASP A 71 -12.44 -17.00 5.62
N PRO A 72 -13.23 -18.09 5.62
CA PRO A 72 -12.99 -19.23 6.49
C PRO A 72 -11.62 -19.90 6.31
N GLU A 73 -11.05 -19.86 5.09
CA GLU A 73 -9.73 -20.42 4.83
C GLU A 73 -8.65 -19.59 5.55
N VAL A 74 -8.83 -18.27 5.65
CA VAL A 74 -7.92 -17.42 6.41
C VAL A 74 -8.14 -17.53 7.90
N ALA A 75 -9.38 -17.67 8.36
CA ALA A 75 -9.69 -17.90 9.77
C ALA A 75 -9.04 -19.19 10.32
N ALA A 76 -8.83 -20.18 9.46
CA ALA A 76 -8.17 -21.44 9.81
C ALA A 76 -6.62 -21.37 9.81
N LEU A 77 -6.01 -20.24 9.38
CA LEU A 77 -4.56 -20.07 9.38
C LEU A 77 -4.04 -19.79 10.78
N LYS A 78 -2.79 -20.21 11.00
CA LYS A 78 -2.00 -19.83 12.17
C LYS A 78 -0.92 -18.83 11.74
N VAL A 79 -0.37 -18.07 12.69
CA VAL A 79 0.70 -17.10 12.40
C VAL A 79 1.91 -17.78 11.74
N GLU A 80 2.20 -19.03 12.11
CA GLU A 80 3.30 -19.83 11.55
C GLU A 80 3.11 -20.15 10.06
N ASP A 81 1.87 -20.08 9.57
CA ASP A 81 1.55 -20.27 8.15
C ASP A 81 1.83 -19.03 7.30
N LEU A 82 2.06 -17.89 7.93
CA LEU A 82 2.31 -16.62 7.26
C LEU A 82 3.82 -16.40 7.07
N ARG A 83 4.20 -15.85 5.93
CA ARG A 83 5.59 -15.51 5.62
C ARG A 83 5.84 -14.05 5.95
N GLU A 84 6.70 -13.77 6.92
CA GLU A 84 7.07 -12.40 7.35
C GLU A 84 7.59 -11.54 6.19
N GLY A 85 8.40 -12.12 5.30
CA GLY A 85 8.94 -11.41 4.13
C GLY A 85 7.88 -10.90 3.14
N ARG A 86 6.62 -11.35 3.27
CA ARG A 86 5.51 -10.84 2.46
C ARG A 86 4.79 -9.66 3.10
N LEU A 87 5.06 -9.37 4.37
CA LEU A 87 4.62 -8.14 5.01
C LEU A 87 5.64 -7.04 4.72
N VAL A 88 5.46 -6.37 3.59
CA VAL A 88 6.27 -5.22 3.19
C VAL A 88 5.51 -3.96 3.59
N VAL A 89 6.09 -3.21 4.50
CA VAL A 89 5.55 -1.93 4.99
C VAL A 89 6.67 -0.90 4.85
N CYS A 90 6.41 0.15 4.10
CA CYS A 90 7.36 1.21 3.81
C CYS A 90 6.89 2.53 4.43
N ASP A 91 7.83 3.42 4.68
CA ASP A 91 7.48 4.79 5.06
C ASP A 91 6.63 5.47 3.99
N PRO A 92 5.64 6.27 4.40
CA PRO A 92 4.86 7.04 3.46
C PRO A 92 5.78 8.02 2.73
N ALA A 93 5.74 7.98 1.41
CA ALA A 93 6.47 8.87 0.54
C ALA A 93 5.56 9.34 -0.59
N PRO A 94 5.74 10.56 -1.10
CA PRO A 94 5.06 11.00 -2.31
C PRO A 94 5.36 10.06 -3.48
N ILE A 95 4.35 9.80 -4.31
CA ILE A 95 4.57 9.08 -5.56
C ILE A 95 5.39 9.97 -6.48
N PRO A 96 6.51 9.50 -7.05
CA PRO A 96 7.28 10.27 -8.00
C PRO A 96 6.41 10.74 -9.17
N LEU A 97 6.50 12.01 -9.52
CA LEU A 97 5.67 12.59 -10.59
C LEU A 97 5.85 11.86 -11.93
N GLU A 98 7.07 11.42 -12.22
CA GLU A 98 7.36 10.63 -13.42
C GLU A 98 6.61 9.29 -13.44
N GLU A 99 6.46 8.63 -12.30
CA GLU A 99 5.70 7.39 -12.18
C GLU A 99 4.20 7.63 -12.38
N MET A 100 3.68 8.71 -11.80
CA MET A 100 2.31 9.15 -12.03
C MET A 100 2.09 9.46 -13.52
N GLN A 101 3.00 10.20 -14.16
CA GLN A 101 2.90 10.55 -15.56
C GLN A 101 2.88 9.30 -16.45
N ARG A 102 3.76 8.34 -16.21
CA ARG A 102 3.75 7.05 -16.96
C ARG A 102 2.43 6.31 -16.81
N THR A 103 1.85 6.33 -15.62
CA THR A 103 0.54 5.70 -15.37
C THR A 103 -0.57 6.43 -16.13
N PHE A 104 -0.56 7.76 -16.12
CA PHE A 104 -1.52 8.57 -16.88
C PHE A 104 -1.41 8.33 -18.39
N ASP A 105 -0.20 8.31 -18.93
CA ASP A 105 0.04 8.07 -20.36
C ASP A 105 -0.44 6.67 -20.77
N TRP A 106 -0.20 5.67 -19.91
CA TRP A 106 -0.71 4.34 -20.11
C TRP A 106 -2.25 4.31 -20.13
N LEU A 107 -2.92 4.92 -19.14
CA LEU A 107 -4.38 4.99 -19.07
C LEU A 107 -4.98 5.73 -20.26
N LYS A 108 -4.34 6.82 -20.73
CA LYS A 108 -4.73 7.55 -21.93
C LYS A 108 -4.61 6.68 -23.18
N SER A 109 -3.55 5.89 -23.30
CA SER A 109 -3.35 5.00 -24.44
C SER A 109 -4.44 3.94 -24.57
N TRP A 110 -5.11 3.61 -23.46
CA TRP A 110 -6.26 2.69 -23.42
C TRP A 110 -7.62 3.40 -23.48
N GLY A 111 -7.63 4.73 -23.61
CA GLY A 111 -8.87 5.52 -23.61
C GLY A 111 -9.61 5.54 -22.26
N MET A 112 -8.91 5.22 -21.16
CA MET A 112 -9.46 5.21 -19.81
C MET A 112 -9.43 6.60 -19.16
N LEU A 113 -8.60 7.51 -19.69
CA LEU A 113 -8.51 8.91 -19.28
C LEU A 113 -8.60 9.82 -20.51
N ASP A 114 -9.15 11.02 -20.30
CA ASP A 114 -9.13 12.09 -21.29
C ASP A 114 -7.67 12.49 -21.59
N GLN A 115 -7.39 12.89 -22.85
CA GLN A 115 -6.05 13.29 -23.27
C GLN A 115 -5.55 14.54 -22.54
N THR A 116 -6.46 15.37 -22.06
CA THR A 116 -6.16 16.58 -21.28
C THR A 116 -5.91 16.31 -19.80
N ALA A 117 -6.22 15.11 -19.28
CA ALA A 117 -6.00 14.75 -17.88
C ALA A 117 -4.52 14.87 -17.51
N SER A 118 -4.25 15.45 -16.34
CA SER A 118 -2.89 15.66 -15.83
C SER A 118 -2.75 15.11 -14.41
N PRO A 119 -1.64 14.41 -14.10
CA PRO A 119 -1.38 13.97 -12.73
C PRO A 119 -1.27 15.14 -11.75
N MET A 120 -0.87 16.33 -12.22
CA MET A 120 -0.78 17.52 -11.36
C MET A 120 -2.12 17.93 -10.74
N ALA A 121 -3.24 17.56 -11.35
CA ALA A 121 -4.57 17.80 -10.78
C ALA A 121 -4.85 16.96 -9.51
N LEU A 122 -4.07 15.90 -9.28
CA LEU A 122 -4.19 15.01 -8.11
C LEU A 122 -3.14 15.30 -7.03
N VAL A 123 -2.19 16.19 -7.31
CA VAL A 123 -1.08 16.47 -6.40
C VAL A 123 -1.34 17.79 -5.67
N ASN A 124 -1.41 17.73 -4.35
CA ASN A 124 -1.36 18.93 -3.53
C ASN A 124 0.09 19.19 -3.10
N ALA A 125 0.76 20.09 -3.83
CA ALA A 125 2.18 20.40 -3.62
C ALA A 125 2.46 21.00 -2.23
N ASP A 126 1.52 21.75 -1.68
CA ASP A 126 1.68 22.36 -0.35
C ASP A 126 1.70 21.29 0.74
N ILE A 127 0.81 20.31 0.66
CA ILE A 127 0.78 19.17 1.60
C ILE A 127 2.04 18.32 1.45
N GLN A 128 2.49 18.05 0.23
CA GLN A 128 3.68 17.23 -0.02
C GLN A 128 4.96 17.88 0.51
N SER A 129 5.13 19.18 0.35
CA SER A 129 6.31 19.90 0.85
C SER A 129 6.41 19.84 2.37
N HIS A 130 5.29 20.00 3.09
CA HIS A 130 5.26 19.95 4.55
C HIS A 130 5.42 18.53 5.12
N ALA A 131 5.02 17.50 4.40
CA ALA A 131 5.24 16.13 4.82
C ALA A 131 6.72 15.71 4.88
N HIS A 132 7.59 16.38 4.10
CA HIS A 132 9.04 16.18 4.14
C HIS A 132 9.73 16.91 5.29
N ILE A 133 9.29 18.11 5.63
CA ILE A 133 9.91 18.95 6.68
C ILE A 133 9.70 18.34 8.08
N ALA A 134 8.62 17.63 8.30
CA ALA A 134 8.35 16.96 9.58
C ALA A 134 9.14 15.65 9.79
N ALA A 135 10.09 15.34 8.92
CA ALA A 135 10.88 14.11 8.95
C ALA A 135 12.31 14.30 9.48
N GLU A 136 12.73 15.56 9.79
CA GLU A 136 13.96 15.92 10.50
C GLU A 136 13.68 16.13 11.99
#